data_27ef21194c2694c4ed776504ddd89578
#
_entry.id   27ef21194c2694c4ed776504ddd89578
#
_cell.length_a   1.000
_cell.length_b   1.000
_cell.length_c   1.000
_cell.angle_alpha   90.00
_cell.angle_beta   90.00
_cell.angle_gamma   90.00
#
_symmetry.space_group_name_H-M   'P 1'
#
loop_
_entity.id
_entity.type
_entity.pdbx_description
1 polymer ?
#
loop_
_entity_poly.entity_id
_entity_poly.type
_entity_poly.pdbx_seq_one_letter_code
_entity_poly.pdbx_strand_id
1 'polypeptide(L)'
;MTERDELLSAIESIGVGEGAAERIPLDELLRGLYPVPSQARVFHLDKILIIGGRGTGKTQIFRALLSDRGREAVVRATGVKLIHDVRKMVMIEAFSAGSAANAQVPLHPAADAIEDVVQDDDVGATRRLWLGVCLARLGLHPSALALLPASDQAALVQLGNAAASARELRAWVDADVERPFAILDALDRAATGRGLACIFTFDALDRAANRWDTLGLLVGGLLSLALDISRRHRSIRLKIFLRPDLESDAAKGFPDASKLRGYREELHWERGDLYRLAFYPLCSKCREVWQGPLLKWDRPTTKEKK
;
A
#
# COMPACT_ATOMS: atom_id res chain seq x y z
N MET A 1 -45.34 -1.21 -8.83
CA MET A 1 -44.24 -0.33 -8.47
C MET A 1 -43.95 0.50 -9.70
N THR A 2 -43.94 1.80 -9.60
CA THR A 2 -43.65 2.66 -10.76
C THR A 2 -42.15 2.71 -10.97
N GLU A 3 -41.69 2.98 -12.19
CA GLU A 3 -40.26 3.16 -12.52
C GLU A 3 -39.57 4.18 -11.59
N ARG A 4 -40.34 5.16 -11.11
CA ARG A 4 -39.93 6.14 -10.11
C ARG A 4 -39.68 5.51 -8.73
N ASP A 5 -40.53 4.57 -8.30
CA ASP A 5 -40.40 3.91 -7.00
C ASP A 5 -39.18 2.98 -6.98
N GLU A 6 -38.89 2.34 -8.12
CA GLU A 6 -37.69 1.51 -8.30
C GLU A 6 -36.41 2.35 -8.28
N LEU A 7 -36.43 3.53 -8.91
CA LEU A 7 -35.32 4.48 -8.88
C LEU A 7 -35.11 5.05 -7.48
N LEU A 8 -36.15 5.42 -6.76
CA LEU A 8 -36.06 5.89 -5.38
C LEU A 8 -35.53 4.80 -4.43
N SER A 9 -36.03 3.58 -4.56
CA SER A 9 -35.50 2.43 -3.81
C SER A 9 -34.04 2.12 -4.13
N ALA A 10 -33.64 2.25 -5.40
CA ALA A 10 -32.25 2.13 -5.81
C ALA A 10 -31.36 3.23 -5.20
N ILE A 11 -31.83 4.47 -5.15
CA ILE A 11 -31.15 5.59 -4.50
C ILE A 11 -31.04 5.39 -2.99
N GLU A 12 -32.10 4.99 -2.32
CA GLU A 12 -32.12 4.70 -0.88
C GLU A 12 -31.21 3.52 -0.52
N SER A 13 -31.07 2.54 -1.42
CA SER A 13 -30.17 1.40 -1.24
C SER A 13 -28.69 1.72 -1.49
N ILE A 14 -28.37 2.93 -1.99
CA ILE A 14 -26.99 3.43 -2.01
C ILE A 14 -26.67 3.88 -0.59
N GLY A 15 -26.39 2.92 0.28
CA GLY A 15 -25.88 3.23 1.60
C GLY A 15 -24.63 4.08 1.43
N VAL A 16 -24.61 5.22 2.08
CA VAL A 16 -23.33 5.92 2.35
C VAL A 16 -22.52 4.88 3.12
N GLY A 17 -21.44 4.37 2.50
CA GLY A 17 -20.67 3.27 3.08
C GLY A 17 -20.17 3.68 4.47
N GLU A 18 -20.93 3.28 5.50
CA GLU A 18 -20.61 3.56 6.91
C GLU A 18 -19.41 2.75 7.40
N GLY A 19 -18.80 1.92 6.56
CA GLY A 19 -17.66 1.11 6.90
C GLY A 19 -16.34 1.80 6.59
N ALA A 20 -15.43 1.82 7.56
CA ALA A 20 -14.03 2.08 7.26
C ALA A 20 -13.58 1.14 6.13
N ALA A 21 -12.90 1.65 5.11
CA ALA A 21 -12.46 0.87 3.95
C ALA A 21 -11.70 -0.42 4.34
N GLU A 22 -11.16 -0.46 5.55
CA GLU A 22 -10.47 -1.60 6.16
C GLU A 22 -11.39 -2.81 6.39
N ARG A 23 -12.70 -2.61 6.61
CA ARG A 23 -13.67 -3.64 7.01
C ARG A 23 -14.54 -4.14 5.85
N ILE A 24 -14.62 -3.40 4.75
CA ILE A 24 -15.44 -3.75 3.59
C ILE A 24 -14.85 -5.01 2.92
N PRO A 25 -15.63 -6.04 2.58
CA PRO A 25 -15.16 -7.16 1.79
C PRO A 25 -14.54 -6.70 0.47
N LEU A 26 -13.47 -7.37 0.01
CA LEU A 26 -12.72 -6.95 -1.17
C LEU A 26 -13.62 -6.84 -2.43
N ASP A 27 -14.51 -7.78 -2.64
CA ASP A 27 -15.41 -7.78 -3.80
C ASP A 27 -16.39 -6.59 -3.79
N GLU A 28 -16.83 -6.19 -2.61
CA GLU A 28 -17.67 -5.00 -2.43
C GLU A 28 -16.85 -3.73 -2.65
N LEU A 29 -15.64 -3.67 -2.07
CA LEU A 29 -14.71 -2.57 -2.28
C LEU A 29 -14.41 -2.38 -3.78
N LEU A 30 -14.16 -3.44 -4.52
CA LEU A 30 -13.84 -3.37 -5.95
C LEU A 30 -15.07 -2.96 -6.79
N ARG A 31 -16.29 -3.34 -6.39
CA ARG A 31 -17.52 -2.88 -7.06
C ARG A 31 -17.75 -1.39 -6.87
N GLY A 32 -17.47 -0.87 -5.68
CA GLY A 32 -17.59 0.55 -5.34
C GLY A 32 -16.37 1.40 -5.74
N LEU A 33 -15.31 0.78 -6.23
CA LEU A 33 -14.08 1.49 -6.56
C LEU A 33 -14.23 2.29 -7.84
N TYR A 34 -14.14 3.61 -7.72
CA TYR A 34 -14.04 4.54 -8.84
C TYR A 34 -12.61 5.09 -8.93
N PRO A 35 -11.70 4.40 -9.66
CA PRO A 35 -10.32 4.81 -9.71
C PRO A 35 -10.09 6.00 -10.64
N VAL A 36 -9.31 6.95 -10.18
CA VAL A 36 -8.85 8.11 -10.96
C VAL A 36 -7.40 7.91 -11.43
N PRO A 37 -6.93 8.66 -12.44
CA PRO A 37 -5.59 8.49 -13.00
C PRO A 37 -4.45 8.59 -11.97
N SER A 38 -4.56 9.46 -10.96
CA SER A 38 -3.59 9.57 -9.87
C SER A 38 -3.47 8.26 -9.07
N GLN A 39 -4.61 7.60 -8.81
CA GLN A 39 -4.64 6.32 -8.12
C GLN A 39 -4.01 5.19 -8.95
N ALA A 40 -4.19 5.21 -10.28
CA ALA A 40 -3.56 4.22 -11.14
C ALA A 40 -2.03 4.38 -11.23
N ARG A 41 -1.52 5.62 -11.12
CA ARG A 41 -0.07 5.86 -11.11
C ARG A 41 0.64 5.26 -9.90
N VAL A 42 -0.09 4.95 -8.81
CA VAL A 42 0.43 4.21 -7.66
C VAL A 42 1.01 2.85 -8.06
N PHE A 43 0.54 2.25 -9.15
CA PHE A 43 1.00 0.93 -9.61
C PHE A 43 2.35 0.97 -10.35
N HIS A 44 2.88 2.14 -10.69
CA HIS A 44 4.24 2.25 -11.20
C HIS A 44 5.26 1.89 -10.12
N LEU A 45 6.29 1.10 -10.48
CA LEU A 45 7.30 0.63 -9.52
C LEU A 45 8.17 1.75 -8.93
N ASP A 46 8.35 2.84 -9.67
CA ASP A 46 9.10 4.02 -9.23
C ASP A 46 8.32 4.91 -8.24
N LYS A 47 7.00 4.72 -8.11
CA LYS A 47 6.19 5.44 -7.13
C LYS A 47 6.23 4.73 -5.78
N ILE A 48 7.15 5.17 -4.93
CA ILE A 48 7.42 4.61 -3.60
C ILE A 48 6.55 5.27 -2.55
N LEU A 49 6.44 6.60 -2.61
CA LEU A 49 5.76 7.42 -1.62
C LEU A 49 4.41 7.90 -2.16
N ILE A 50 3.34 7.40 -1.55
CA ILE A 50 1.97 7.70 -1.93
C ILE A 50 1.36 8.62 -0.86
N ILE A 51 1.18 9.89 -1.21
CA ILE A 51 0.68 10.91 -0.29
C ILE A 51 -0.80 11.17 -0.55
N GLY A 52 -1.56 11.31 0.52
CA GLY A 52 -2.96 11.70 0.39
C GLY A 52 -3.58 12.08 1.74
N GLY A 53 -4.43 13.08 1.73
CA GLY A 53 -5.22 13.49 2.89
C GLY A 53 -6.22 12.42 3.34
N ARG A 54 -6.98 12.72 4.40
CA ARG A 54 -8.12 11.86 4.79
C ARG A 54 -9.16 11.88 3.68
N GLY A 55 -9.76 10.73 3.39
CA GLY A 55 -10.79 10.59 2.36
C GLY A 55 -10.28 10.48 0.91
N THR A 56 -8.97 10.55 0.65
CA THR A 56 -8.42 10.44 -0.72
C THR A 56 -8.42 9.02 -1.28
N GLY A 57 -8.87 8.02 -0.52
CA GLY A 57 -8.95 6.63 -0.97
C GLY A 57 -7.65 5.82 -0.79
N LYS A 58 -6.70 6.29 0.06
CA LYS A 58 -5.43 5.56 0.31
C LYS A 58 -5.65 4.08 0.63
N THR A 59 -6.43 3.78 1.65
CA THR A 59 -6.69 2.41 2.09
C THR A 59 -7.45 1.58 1.04
N GLN A 60 -8.32 2.20 0.26
CA GLN A 60 -8.99 1.51 -0.86
C GLN A 60 -7.98 1.08 -1.92
N ILE A 61 -7.10 1.99 -2.35
CA ILE A 61 -6.06 1.70 -3.34
C ILE A 61 -5.01 0.75 -2.77
N PHE A 62 -4.64 0.88 -1.50
CA PHE A 62 -3.76 -0.06 -0.80
C PHE A 62 -4.32 -1.49 -0.88
N ARG A 63 -5.59 -1.70 -0.52
CA ARG A 63 -6.24 -3.00 -0.59
C ARG A 63 -6.39 -3.52 -2.03
N ALA A 64 -6.71 -2.66 -2.98
CA ALA A 64 -6.73 -3.01 -4.38
C ALA A 64 -5.33 -3.43 -4.88
N LEU A 65 -4.27 -2.77 -4.40
CA LEU A 65 -2.88 -3.08 -4.73
C LEU A 65 -2.48 -4.48 -4.23
N LEU A 66 -2.91 -4.90 -3.05
CA LEU A 66 -2.61 -6.22 -2.48
C LEU A 66 -3.26 -7.38 -3.26
N SER A 67 -4.33 -7.14 -3.99
CA SER A 67 -5.08 -8.16 -4.74
C SER A 67 -4.76 -8.11 -6.23
N ASP A 68 -4.51 -9.29 -6.87
CA ASP A 68 -4.34 -9.40 -8.32
C ASP A 68 -5.55 -8.85 -9.07
N ARG A 69 -6.77 -9.25 -8.64
CA ARG A 69 -8.03 -8.75 -9.21
C ARG A 69 -8.17 -7.24 -9.04
N GLY A 70 -7.76 -6.71 -7.89
CA GLY A 70 -7.79 -5.28 -7.62
C GLY A 70 -6.85 -4.50 -8.53
N ARG A 71 -5.61 -4.95 -8.69
CA ARG A 71 -4.64 -4.33 -9.60
C ARG A 71 -5.15 -4.31 -11.04
N GLU A 72 -5.63 -5.45 -11.53
CA GLU A 72 -6.20 -5.54 -12.89
C GLU A 72 -7.44 -4.64 -13.06
N ALA A 73 -8.32 -4.61 -12.06
CA ALA A 73 -9.53 -3.78 -12.10
C ALA A 73 -9.18 -2.28 -12.21
N VAL A 74 -8.23 -1.78 -11.39
CA VAL A 74 -7.80 -0.37 -11.44
C VAL A 74 -7.16 -0.03 -12.77
N VAL A 75 -6.22 -0.85 -13.25
CA VAL A 75 -5.53 -0.62 -14.53
C VAL A 75 -6.52 -0.62 -15.68
N ARG A 76 -7.45 -1.58 -15.72
CA ARG A 76 -8.49 -1.65 -16.75
C ARG A 76 -9.43 -0.44 -16.71
N ALA A 77 -9.86 -0.04 -15.50
CA ALA A 77 -10.80 1.05 -15.33
C ALA A 77 -10.21 2.41 -15.69
N THR A 78 -8.92 2.63 -15.44
CA THR A 78 -8.24 3.91 -15.75
C THR A 78 -7.61 3.96 -17.14
N GLY A 79 -7.35 2.80 -17.76
CA GLY A 79 -6.63 2.72 -19.04
C GLY A 79 -5.17 3.15 -18.96
N VAL A 80 -4.60 3.27 -17.75
CA VAL A 80 -3.20 3.66 -17.55
C VAL A 80 -2.29 2.57 -18.11
N LYS A 81 -1.32 2.99 -18.94
CA LYS A 81 -0.28 2.10 -19.44
C LYS A 81 0.84 2.01 -18.41
N LEU A 82 1.05 0.82 -17.87
CA LEU A 82 2.16 0.53 -16.96
C LEU A 82 3.31 -0.12 -17.73
N ILE A 83 4.53 0.20 -17.32
CA ILE A 83 5.75 -0.42 -17.87
C ILE A 83 5.86 -1.88 -17.42
N HIS A 84 5.39 -2.16 -16.20
CA HIS A 84 5.43 -3.49 -15.61
C HIS A 84 4.04 -4.13 -15.59
N ASP A 85 3.99 -5.43 -15.87
CA ASP A 85 2.75 -6.22 -15.75
C ASP A 85 2.38 -6.35 -14.25
N VAL A 86 1.20 -5.85 -13.89
CA VAL A 86 0.71 -5.91 -12.51
C VAL A 86 0.54 -7.34 -11.97
N ARG A 87 0.40 -8.33 -12.86
CA ARG A 87 0.32 -9.75 -12.49
C ARG A 87 1.67 -10.33 -12.06
N LYS A 88 2.77 -9.65 -12.40
CA LYS A 88 4.13 -10.02 -12.02
C LYS A 88 4.60 -9.31 -10.74
N MET A 89 3.70 -8.64 -10.04
CA MET A 89 3.96 -8.00 -8.75
C MET A 89 3.62 -8.94 -7.61
N VAL A 90 4.60 -9.29 -6.81
CA VAL A 90 4.45 -10.04 -5.55
C VAL A 90 4.33 -9.02 -4.43
N MET A 91 3.12 -8.89 -3.87
CA MET A 91 2.83 -7.88 -2.85
C MET A 91 2.98 -8.46 -1.46
N ILE A 92 3.86 -7.89 -0.66
CA ILE A 92 4.15 -8.30 0.72
C ILE A 92 3.65 -7.20 1.65
N GLU A 93 2.55 -7.45 2.32
CA GLU A 93 1.98 -6.52 3.29
C GLU A 93 2.88 -6.47 4.54
N ALA A 94 3.63 -5.39 4.71
CA ALA A 94 4.56 -5.23 5.81
C ALA A 94 3.92 -4.57 7.04
N PHE A 95 3.08 -3.54 6.83
CA PHE A 95 2.36 -2.86 7.91
C PHE A 95 1.01 -2.34 7.42
N SER A 96 -0.06 -2.58 8.20
CA SER A 96 -1.40 -2.03 7.92
C SER A 96 -2.30 -2.09 9.15
N ALA A 97 -3.40 -1.34 9.12
CA ALA A 97 -4.39 -1.32 10.20
C ALA A 97 -5.38 -2.49 10.17
N GLY A 98 -5.53 -3.17 9.03
CA GLY A 98 -6.67 -4.06 8.78
C GLY A 98 -6.38 -5.55 8.89
N SER A 99 -5.14 -5.94 8.94
CA SER A 99 -4.73 -7.34 8.82
C SER A 99 -4.83 -8.15 10.12
N ALA A 100 -4.87 -7.48 11.27
CA ALA A 100 -4.82 -8.16 12.57
C ALA A 100 -6.13 -8.85 12.99
N ALA A 101 -7.27 -8.53 12.39
CA ALA A 101 -8.58 -9.00 12.88
C ALA A 101 -8.84 -10.49 12.66
N ASN A 102 -8.13 -11.14 11.73
CA ASN A 102 -8.33 -12.56 11.38
C ASN A 102 -7.04 -13.41 11.38
N ALA A 103 -5.89 -12.83 11.71
CA ALA A 103 -4.63 -13.58 11.74
C ALA A 103 -4.41 -14.21 13.12
N GLN A 104 -4.11 -15.50 13.16
CA GLN A 104 -3.73 -16.20 14.39
C GLN A 104 -2.41 -15.67 14.98
N VAL A 105 -1.60 -14.98 14.16
CA VAL A 105 -0.35 -14.32 14.54
C VAL A 105 -0.43 -12.86 14.09
N PRO A 106 -0.11 -11.89 14.98
CA PRO A 106 -0.02 -10.49 14.59
C PRO A 106 0.98 -10.31 13.45
N LEU A 107 0.63 -9.49 12.46
CA LEU A 107 1.43 -9.31 11.26
C LEU A 107 2.63 -8.37 11.46
N HIS A 108 2.59 -7.55 12.50
CA HIS A 108 3.62 -6.59 12.87
C HIS A 108 3.52 -6.29 14.38
N PRO A 109 4.56 -5.68 15.00
CA PRO A 109 4.51 -5.29 16.40
C PRO A 109 3.42 -4.24 16.66
N ALA A 110 2.86 -4.27 17.88
CA ALA A 110 1.95 -3.22 18.36
C ALA A 110 2.69 -1.91 18.61
N ALA A 111 1.95 -0.78 18.64
CA ALA A 111 2.50 0.55 18.84
C ALA A 111 3.36 0.64 20.11
N ASP A 112 2.85 0.15 21.24
CA ASP A 112 3.57 0.17 22.52
C ASP A 112 4.89 -0.61 22.44
N ALA A 113 4.88 -1.80 21.79
CA ALA A 113 6.07 -2.60 21.62
C ALA A 113 7.11 -1.94 20.69
N ILE A 114 6.67 -1.16 19.74
CA ILE A 114 7.55 -0.35 18.88
C ILE A 114 8.14 0.80 19.70
N GLU A 115 7.31 1.54 20.46
CA GLU A 115 7.75 2.67 21.28
C GLU A 115 8.79 2.25 22.32
N ASP A 116 8.61 1.11 22.97
CA ASP A 116 9.56 0.57 23.94
C ASP A 116 10.96 0.29 23.35
N VAL A 117 11.01 -0.04 22.08
CA VAL A 117 12.27 -0.39 21.38
C VAL A 117 12.96 0.83 20.78
N VAL A 118 12.20 1.89 20.46
CA VAL A 118 12.74 3.07 19.74
C VAL A 118 12.83 4.33 20.60
N GLN A 119 12.63 4.22 21.91
CA GLN A 119 12.51 5.38 22.83
C GLN A 119 13.68 6.37 22.73
N ASP A 120 14.91 5.87 22.57
CA ASP A 120 16.15 6.67 22.48
C ASP A 120 16.84 6.50 21.13
N ASP A 121 16.11 6.12 20.09
CA ASP A 121 16.66 5.77 18.80
C ASP A 121 16.89 6.99 17.88
N ASP A 122 17.70 6.73 16.86
CA ASP A 122 17.86 7.60 15.70
C ASP A 122 17.18 7.00 14.46
N VAL A 123 17.21 7.75 13.35
CA VAL A 123 16.68 7.30 12.06
C VAL A 123 17.30 5.99 11.57
N GLY A 124 18.59 5.77 11.86
CA GLY A 124 19.31 4.55 11.49
C GLY A 124 18.80 3.33 12.25
N ALA A 125 18.50 3.51 13.53
CA ALA A 125 17.97 2.47 14.38
C ALA A 125 16.54 2.09 14.01
N THR A 126 15.66 3.06 13.75
CA THR A 126 14.29 2.80 13.27
C THR A 126 14.29 2.19 11.86
N ARG A 127 15.25 2.53 11.00
CA ARG A 127 15.44 1.88 9.70
C ARG A 127 15.72 0.38 9.85
N ARG A 128 16.55 -0.03 10.84
CA ARG A 128 16.83 -1.46 11.12
C ARG A 128 15.59 -2.19 11.62
N LEU A 129 14.76 -1.55 12.44
CA LEU A 129 13.49 -2.14 12.85
C LEU A 129 12.59 -2.43 11.64
N TRP A 130 12.41 -1.46 10.74
CA TRP A 130 11.61 -1.65 9.53
C TRP A 130 12.16 -2.72 8.59
N LEU A 131 13.48 -2.84 8.52
CA LEU A 131 14.13 -3.92 7.78
C LEU A 131 13.77 -5.29 8.39
N GLY A 132 13.79 -5.41 9.72
CA GLY A 132 13.34 -6.60 10.44
C GLY A 132 11.86 -6.93 10.15
N VAL A 133 10.99 -5.92 10.16
CA VAL A 133 9.57 -6.07 9.78
C VAL A 133 9.43 -6.60 8.35
N CYS A 134 10.14 -6.01 7.38
CA CYS A 134 10.11 -6.49 5.99
C CYS A 134 10.52 -7.96 5.87
N LEU A 135 11.59 -8.36 6.55
CA LEU A 135 12.11 -9.72 6.49
C LEU A 135 11.20 -10.72 7.20
N ALA A 136 10.63 -10.37 8.34
CA ALA A 136 9.63 -11.19 9.00
C ALA A 136 8.41 -11.44 8.11
N ARG A 137 7.92 -10.39 7.43
CA ARG A 137 6.81 -10.48 6.50
C ARG A 137 7.15 -11.30 5.25
N LEU A 138 8.39 -11.20 4.77
CA LEU A 138 8.90 -12.05 3.71
C LEU A 138 8.88 -13.53 4.12
N GLY A 139 9.25 -13.85 5.37
CA GLY A 139 9.21 -15.20 5.93
C GLY A 139 7.80 -15.81 6.00
N LEU A 140 6.78 -14.97 6.10
CA LEU A 140 5.36 -15.37 6.11
C LEU A 140 4.70 -15.36 4.72
N HIS A 141 5.45 -15.01 3.66
CA HIS A 141 4.90 -14.92 2.30
C HIS A 141 5.40 -16.07 1.40
N PRO A 142 4.63 -17.15 1.21
CA PRO A 142 5.12 -18.39 0.58
C PRO A 142 5.72 -18.17 -0.81
N SER A 143 5.06 -17.38 -1.67
CA SER A 143 5.52 -17.17 -3.05
C SER A 143 6.82 -16.38 -3.14
N ALA A 144 7.04 -15.40 -2.26
CA ALA A 144 8.28 -14.63 -2.21
C ALA A 144 9.39 -15.43 -1.53
N LEU A 145 9.06 -16.14 -0.44
CA LEU A 145 9.98 -16.99 0.30
C LEU A 145 10.58 -18.09 -0.59
N ALA A 146 9.77 -18.70 -1.45
CA ALA A 146 10.19 -19.72 -2.41
C ALA A 146 11.22 -19.23 -3.48
N LEU A 147 11.49 -17.94 -3.54
CA LEU A 147 12.54 -17.36 -4.39
C LEU A 147 13.92 -17.46 -3.76
N LEU A 148 14.02 -17.71 -2.46
CA LEU A 148 15.25 -17.69 -1.69
C LEU A 148 15.87 -19.09 -1.51
N PRO A 149 17.18 -19.17 -1.20
CA PRO A 149 17.82 -20.41 -0.76
C PRO A 149 17.17 -21.00 0.48
N ALA A 150 17.19 -22.33 0.63
CA ALA A 150 16.54 -23.04 1.74
C ALA A 150 17.07 -22.60 3.13
N SER A 151 18.35 -22.27 3.23
CA SER A 151 18.96 -21.76 4.49
C SER A 151 18.33 -20.44 4.94
N ASP A 152 18.05 -19.53 3.99
CA ASP A 152 17.44 -18.24 4.27
C ASP A 152 15.94 -18.39 4.53
N GLN A 153 15.27 -19.31 3.82
CA GLN A 153 13.85 -19.61 4.06
C GLN A 153 13.62 -20.03 5.51
N ALA A 154 14.41 -20.96 6.05
CA ALA A 154 14.25 -21.44 7.44
C ALA A 154 14.44 -20.31 8.46
N ALA A 155 15.48 -19.47 8.28
CA ALA A 155 15.72 -18.33 9.15
C ALA A 155 14.60 -17.28 9.10
N LEU A 156 14.06 -16.99 7.91
CA LEU A 156 12.99 -16.03 7.74
C LEU A 156 11.65 -16.53 8.26
N VAL A 157 11.34 -17.83 8.14
CA VAL A 157 10.14 -18.42 8.75
C VAL A 157 10.22 -18.29 10.27
N GLN A 158 11.38 -18.55 10.87
CA GLN A 158 11.57 -18.35 12.31
C GLN A 158 11.37 -16.89 12.71
N LEU A 159 11.96 -15.95 11.94
CA LEU A 159 11.76 -14.51 12.16
C LEU A 159 10.28 -14.10 11.97
N GLY A 160 9.58 -14.66 11.00
CA GLY A 160 8.16 -14.44 10.76
C GLY A 160 7.29 -14.84 11.95
N ASN A 161 7.63 -15.92 12.67
CA ASN A 161 6.93 -16.32 13.89
C ASN A 161 7.09 -15.29 15.02
N ALA A 162 8.16 -14.48 14.99
CA ALA A 162 8.42 -13.39 15.93
C ALA A 162 7.91 -12.02 15.44
N ALA A 163 7.10 -11.96 14.37
CA ALA A 163 6.67 -10.71 13.73
C ALA A 163 5.99 -9.70 14.67
N ALA A 164 5.41 -10.16 15.78
CA ALA A 164 4.79 -9.32 16.81
C ALA A 164 5.80 -8.65 17.76
N SER A 165 7.06 -9.10 17.80
CA SER A 165 8.08 -8.66 18.74
C SER A 165 9.03 -7.65 18.09
N ALA A 166 8.84 -6.36 18.30
CA ALA A 166 9.75 -5.32 17.82
C ALA A 166 11.19 -5.54 18.29
N ARG A 167 11.36 -6.03 19.53
CA ARG A 167 12.67 -6.31 20.13
C ARG A 167 13.39 -7.44 19.40
N GLU A 168 12.71 -8.55 19.11
CA GLU A 168 13.30 -9.67 18.40
C GLU A 168 13.64 -9.32 16.95
N LEU A 169 12.75 -8.62 16.26
CA LEU A 169 12.97 -8.13 14.90
C LEU A 169 14.20 -7.23 14.83
N ARG A 170 14.33 -6.31 15.78
CA ARG A 170 15.48 -5.42 15.88
C ARG A 170 16.75 -6.18 16.21
N ALA A 171 16.73 -7.04 17.22
CA ALA A 171 17.89 -7.82 17.67
C ALA A 171 18.41 -8.75 16.55
N TRP A 172 17.52 -9.33 15.74
CA TRP A 172 17.90 -10.16 14.60
C TRP A 172 18.71 -9.39 13.55
N VAL A 173 18.29 -8.15 13.25
CA VAL A 173 19.02 -7.27 12.31
C VAL A 173 20.34 -6.77 12.91
N ASP A 174 20.33 -6.41 14.19
CA ASP A 174 21.53 -5.88 14.87
C ASP A 174 22.61 -6.97 15.09
N ALA A 175 22.22 -8.24 15.16
CA ALA A 175 23.16 -9.36 15.31
C ALA A 175 24.08 -9.55 14.09
N ASP A 176 23.59 -9.24 12.90
CA ASP A 176 24.38 -9.28 11.65
C ASP A 176 23.80 -8.29 10.67
N VAL A 177 24.39 -7.10 10.59
CA VAL A 177 23.87 -5.97 9.79
C VAL A 177 23.95 -6.22 8.28
N GLU A 178 24.85 -7.12 7.84
CA GLU A 178 25.04 -7.40 6.41
C GLU A 178 24.05 -8.45 5.90
N ARG A 179 23.71 -9.44 6.72
CA ARG A 179 22.83 -10.55 6.36
C ARG A 179 21.47 -10.13 5.83
N PRO A 180 20.74 -9.17 6.43
CA PRO A 180 19.49 -8.66 5.90
C PRO A 180 19.57 -8.20 4.45
N PHE A 181 20.61 -7.45 4.12
CA PHE A 181 20.81 -6.97 2.75
C PHE A 181 21.26 -8.06 1.79
N ALA A 182 22.05 -9.02 2.25
CA ALA A 182 22.43 -10.20 1.45
C ALA A 182 21.19 -11.03 1.05
N ILE A 183 20.22 -11.19 1.96
CA ILE A 183 18.92 -11.83 1.69
C ILE A 183 18.12 -11.04 0.65
N LEU A 184 18.04 -9.71 0.81
CA LEU A 184 17.34 -8.86 -0.17
C LEU A 184 18.05 -8.90 -1.53
N ASP A 185 19.39 -8.93 -1.59
CA ASP A 185 20.16 -9.08 -2.83
C ASP A 185 19.85 -10.43 -3.52
N ALA A 186 19.73 -11.52 -2.74
CA ALA A 186 19.34 -12.83 -3.26
C ALA A 186 17.91 -12.82 -3.81
N LEU A 187 16.96 -12.21 -3.09
CA LEU A 187 15.59 -12.03 -3.53
C LEU A 187 15.51 -11.20 -4.83
N ASP A 188 16.26 -10.09 -4.90
CA ASP A 188 16.28 -9.22 -6.07
C ASP A 188 16.80 -9.96 -7.32
N ARG A 189 17.89 -10.70 -7.19
CA ARG A 189 18.43 -11.52 -8.28
C ARG A 189 17.41 -12.57 -8.75
N ALA A 190 16.77 -13.28 -7.83
CA ALA A 190 15.81 -14.32 -8.15
C ALA A 190 14.53 -13.74 -8.77
N ALA A 191 14.03 -12.63 -8.26
CA ALA A 191 12.86 -11.93 -8.79
C ALA A 191 13.16 -11.36 -10.19
N THR A 192 14.30 -10.69 -10.38
CA THR A 192 14.73 -10.15 -11.68
C THR A 192 14.83 -11.26 -12.73
N GLY A 193 15.44 -12.41 -12.38
CA GLY A 193 15.58 -13.56 -13.30
C GLY A 193 14.24 -14.15 -13.73
N ARG A 194 13.18 -13.97 -12.96
CA ARG A 194 11.80 -14.42 -13.27
C ARG A 194 10.91 -13.29 -13.81
N GLY A 195 11.43 -12.09 -13.97
CA GLY A 195 10.66 -10.91 -14.38
C GLY A 195 9.58 -10.52 -13.38
N LEU A 196 9.78 -10.83 -12.08
CA LEU A 196 8.88 -10.47 -10.98
C LEU A 196 9.36 -9.18 -10.30
N ALA A 197 8.44 -8.50 -9.61
CA ALA A 197 8.74 -7.41 -8.70
C ALA A 197 8.18 -7.74 -7.31
N CYS A 198 9.03 -7.74 -6.27
CA CYS A 198 8.62 -7.92 -4.88
C CYS A 198 8.43 -6.55 -4.22
N ILE A 199 7.25 -6.30 -3.69
CA ILE A 199 6.87 -4.98 -3.20
C ILE A 199 6.37 -5.08 -1.76
N PHE A 200 7.12 -4.50 -0.83
CA PHE A 200 6.70 -4.35 0.56
C PHE A 200 5.78 -3.13 0.68
N THR A 201 4.62 -3.30 1.31
CA THR A 201 3.60 -2.26 1.39
C THR A 201 3.31 -1.85 2.82
N PHE A 202 3.12 -0.54 3.01
CA PHE A 202 2.88 0.09 4.31
C PHE A 202 1.69 1.04 4.20
N ASP A 203 0.69 0.87 5.05
CA ASP A 203 -0.45 1.77 5.22
C ASP A 203 -0.72 2.00 6.71
N ALA A 204 -1.49 3.02 7.05
CA ALA A 204 -1.90 3.35 8.42
C ALA A 204 -0.72 3.53 9.41
N LEU A 205 0.39 4.10 8.95
CA LEU A 205 1.59 4.33 9.76
C LEU A 205 1.35 5.29 10.95
N ASP A 206 0.26 6.07 10.92
CA ASP A 206 -0.22 6.85 12.06
C ASP A 206 -0.63 5.99 13.28
N ARG A 207 -0.68 4.67 13.12
CA ARG A 207 -0.92 3.69 14.19
C ARG A 207 0.35 2.96 14.65
N ALA A 208 1.51 3.30 14.09
CA ALA A 208 2.77 2.63 14.44
C ALA A 208 3.33 3.06 15.79
N ALA A 209 2.93 4.21 16.30
CA ALA A 209 3.24 4.70 17.64
C ALA A 209 2.13 5.63 18.13
N ASN A 210 2.09 5.85 19.45
CA ASN A 210 1.13 6.76 20.09
C ASN A 210 1.69 8.19 20.18
N ARG A 211 3.03 8.34 20.28
CA ARG A 211 3.71 9.61 20.38
C ARG A 211 4.07 10.15 18.99
N TRP A 212 3.77 11.43 18.78
CA TRP A 212 3.99 12.07 17.48
C TRP A 212 5.47 12.14 17.08
N ASP A 213 6.36 12.42 18.04
CA ASP A 213 7.80 12.47 17.79
C ASP A 213 8.35 11.12 17.37
N THR A 214 7.88 10.05 18.00
CA THR A 214 8.22 8.67 17.65
C THR A 214 7.71 8.31 16.24
N LEU A 215 6.50 8.75 15.86
CA LEU A 215 5.97 8.58 14.51
C LEU A 215 6.86 9.25 13.47
N GLY A 216 7.30 10.49 13.70
CA GLY A 216 8.21 11.20 12.79
C GLY A 216 9.51 10.46 12.58
N LEU A 217 10.10 9.92 13.66
CA LEU A 217 11.33 9.14 13.63
C LEU A 217 11.15 7.82 12.87
N LEU A 218 10.07 7.08 13.15
CA LEU A 218 9.73 5.83 12.47
C LEU A 218 9.53 6.03 10.97
N VAL A 219 8.77 7.05 10.58
CA VAL A 219 8.56 7.38 9.17
C VAL A 219 9.87 7.78 8.51
N GLY A 220 10.72 8.57 9.16
CA GLY A 220 12.04 8.93 8.66
C GLY A 220 12.92 7.70 8.39
N GLY A 221 12.96 6.72 9.31
CA GLY A 221 13.67 5.47 9.13
C GLY A 221 13.13 4.61 7.99
N LEU A 222 11.80 4.56 7.83
CA LEU A 222 11.16 3.84 6.73
C LEU A 222 11.46 4.48 5.37
N LEU A 223 11.41 5.80 5.28
CA LEU A 223 11.74 6.54 4.05
C LEU A 223 13.22 6.36 3.67
N SER A 224 14.12 6.36 4.67
CA SER A 224 15.54 6.06 4.47
C SER A 224 15.73 4.64 3.91
N LEU A 225 15.08 3.64 4.49
CA LEU A 225 15.11 2.26 4.01
C LEU A 225 14.58 2.16 2.57
N ALA A 226 13.47 2.82 2.27
CA ALA A 226 12.86 2.80 0.95
C ALA A 226 13.79 3.38 -0.13
N LEU A 227 14.49 4.46 0.20
CA LEU A 227 15.45 5.08 -0.70
C LEU A 227 16.67 4.17 -0.96
N ASP A 228 17.20 3.54 0.08
CA ASP A 228 18.33 2.62 -0.05
C ASP A 228 17.97 1.39 -0.89
N ILE A 229 16.81 0.78 -0.62
CA ILE A 229 16.31 -0.36 -1.40
C ILE A 229 16.11 0.04 -2.86
N SER A 230 15.53 1.20 -3.12
CA SER A 230 15.27 1.64 -4.50
C SER A 230 16.55 1.92 -5.31
N ARG A 231 17.63 2.31 -4.63
CA ARG A 231 18.95 2.53 -5.26
C ARG A 231 19.71 1.23 -5.49
N ARG A 232 19.59 0.28 -4.57
CA ARG A 232 20.37 -0.96 -4.57
C ARG A 232 19.72 -2.05 -5.42
N HIS A 233 18.40 -2.15 -5.46
CA HIS A 233 17.66 -3.26 -6.05
C HIS A 233 16.86 -2.83 -7.28
N ARG A 234 16.68 -3.75 -8.24
CA ARG A 234 15.90 -3.54 -9.47
C ARG A 234 14.45 -3.98 -9.32
N SER A 235 14.24 -5.12 -8.66
CA SER A 235 12.95 -5.80 -8.54
C SER A 235 12.34 -5.75 -7.15
N ILE A 236 13.00 -5.10 -6.18
CA ILE A 236 12.44 -4.88 -4.85
C ILE A 236 12.10 -3.41 -4.68
N ARG A 237 10.89 -3.13 -4.18
CA ARG A 237 10.42 -1.76 -3.87
C ARG A 237 9.64 -1.75 -2.57
N LEU A 238 9.55 -0.56 -1.98
CA LEU A 238 8.58 -0.26 -0.95
C LEU A 238 7.47 0.62 -1.54
N LYS A 239 6.24 0.47 -1.04
CA LYS A 239 5.13 1.39 -1.29
C LYS A 239 4.57 1.84 0.04
N ILE A 240 4.71 3.13 0.32
CA ILE A 240 4.44 3.73 1.62
C ILE A 240 3.31 4.73 1.45
N PHE A 241 2.17 4.44 2.06
CA PHE A 241 1.00 5.31 2.05
C PHE A 241 1.04 6.22 3.28
N LEU A 242 1.18 7.52 3.06
CA LEU A 242 1.33 8.50 4.12
C LEU A 242 0.29 9.63 4.02
N ARG A 243 0.07 10.25 5.16
CA ARG A 243 -0.60 11.55 5.26
C ARG A 243 0.43 12.68 5.04
N PRO A 244 0.02 13.82 4.47
CA PRO A 244 0.94 14.95 4.22
C PRO A 244 1.63 15.49 5.47
N ASP A 245 0.93 15.47 6.63
CA ASP A 245 1.47 15.92 7.92
C ASP A 245 2.64 15.02 8.38
N LEU A 246 2.49 13.70 8.30
CA LEU A 246 3.57 12.75 8.63
C LEU A 246 4.76 12.84 7.66
N GLU A 247 4.50 13.06 6.36
CA GLU A 247 5.58 13.30 5.39
C GLU A 247 6.40 14.53 5.77
N SER A 248 5.70 15.63 6.10
CA SER A 248 6.35 16.91 6.43
C SER A 248 7.21 16.82 7.68
N ASP A 249 6.76 16.10 8.70
CA ASP A 249 7.50 15.96 9.96
C ASP A 249 8.69 15.00 9.81
N ALA A 250 8.52 13.89 9.12
CA ALA A 250 9.61 12.97 8.84
C ALA A 250 10.73 13.62 7.99
N ALA A 251 10.35 14.53 7.08
CA ALA A 251 11.30 15.24 6.23
C ALA A 251 12.25 16.16 7.04
N LYS A 252 11.86 16.61 8.24
CA LYS A 252 12.71 17.45 9.10
C LYS A 252 13.90 16.67 9.66
N GLY A 253 13.72 15.38 9.94
CA GLY A 253 14.75 14.50 10.50
C GLY A 253 15.50 13.64 9.47
N PHE A 254 15.12 13.72 8.20
CA PHE A 254 15.70 12.90 7.13
C PHE A 254 16.38 13.77 6.06
N PRO A 255 17.72 13.87 6.04
CA PRO A 255 18.47 14.78 5.13
C PRO A 255 18.20 14.52 3.64
N ASP A 256 17.91 13.27 3.26
CA ASP A 256 17.69 12.85 1.88
C ASP A 256 16.22 12.95 1.42
N ALA A 257 15.34 13.58 2.21
CA ALA A 257 13.91 13.74 1.87
C ALA A 257 13.66 14.37 0.48
N SER A 258 14.53 15.31 0.07
CA SER A 258 14.44 15.93 -1.26
C SER A 258 14.56 14.92 -2.42
N LYS A 259 15.30 13.83 -2.22
CA LYS A 259 15.52 12.79 -3.23
C LYS A 259 14.26 11.94 -3.46
N LEU A 260 13.33 11.92 -2.50
CA LEU A 260 12.06 11.20 -2.62
C LEU A 260 11.04 11.91 -3.51
N ARG A 261 11.24 13.19 -3.85
CA ARG A 261 10.28 13.95 -4.69
C ARG A 261 9.98 13.29 -6.04
N GLY A 262 10.98 12.67 -6.68
CA GLY A 262 10.81 11.95 -7.95
C GLY A 262 9.98 10.65 -7.80
N TYR A 263 9.99 10.08 -6.61
CA TYR A 263 9.30 8.82 -6.28
C TYR A 263 7.93 9.02 -5.63
N ARG A 264 7.47 10.26 -5.52
CA ARG A 264 6.22 10.65 -4.90
C ARG A 264 5.07 10.60 -5.90
N GLU A 265 3.92 10.14 -5.45
CA GLU A 265 2.63 10.28 -6.11
C GLU A 265 1.63 10.85 -5.12
N GLU A 266 0.86 11.83 -5.54
CA GLU A 266 -0.15 12.47 -4.71
C GLU A 266 -1.56 12.03 -5.12
N LEU A 267 -2.29 11.46 -4.19
CA LEU A 267 -3.69 11.11 -4.37
C LEU A 267 -4.54 12.35 -4.11
N HIS A 268 -5.19 12.81 -5.14
CA HIS A 268 -6.13 13.94 -5.07
C HIS A 268 -7.38 13.65 -5.89
N TRP A 269 -8.46 14.27 -5.50
CA TRP A 269 -9.70 14.26 -6.24
C TRP A 269 -9.89 15.62 -6.90
N GLU A 270 -10.06 15.63 -8.20
CA GLU A 270 -10.54 16.82 -8.90
C GLU A 270 -12.04 16.97 -8.62
N ARG A 271 -12.56 18.22 -8.72
CA ARG A 271 -13.99 18.48 -8.53
C ARG A 271 -14.88 17.60 -9.42
N GLY A 272 -14.46 17.41 -10.68
CA GLY A 272 -15.13 16.52 -11.62
C GLY A 272 -15.15 15.06 -11.18
N ASP A 273 -14.08 14.58 -10.55
CA ASP A 273 -14.02 13.20 -10.06
C ASP A 273 -14.95 12.96 -8.86
N LEU A 274 -15.09 13.95 -7.97
CA LEU A 274 -16.02 13.88 -6.84
C LEU A 274 -17.47 13.78 -7.30
N TYR A 275 -17.87 14.57 -8.30
CA TYR A 275 -19.20 14.43 -8.90
C TYR A 275 -19.40 13.05 -9.53
N ARG A 276 -18.43 12.57 -10.29
CA ARG A 276 -18.50 11.24 -10.90
C ARG A 276 -18.55 10.13 -9.84
N LEU A 277 -17.77 10.25 -8.77
CA LEU A 277 -17.82 9.31 -7.65
C LEU A 277 -19.21 9.26 -7.01
N ALA A 278 -19.87 10.42 -6.79
CA ALA A 278 -21.20 10.50 -6.22
C ALA A 278 -22.27 9.87 -7.14
N PHE A 279 -22.13 10.05 -8.45
CA PHE A 279 -23.08 9.51 -9.44
C PHE A 279 -22.76 8.08 -9.90
N TYR A 280 -21.56 7.56 -9.66
CA TYR A 280 -21.15 6.24 -10.11
C TYR A 280 -22.02 5.10 -9.56
N PRO A 281 -22.37 5.04 -8.26
CA PRO A 281 -23.28 4.04 -7.74
C PRO A 281 -24.69 4.18 -8.31
N LEU A 282 -25.17 5.40 -8.50
CA LEU A 282 -26.46 5.70 -9.14
C LEU A 282 -26.49 5.13 -10.55
N CYS A 283 -25.48 5.44 -11.37
CA CYS A 283 -25.40 4.97 -12.75
C CYS A 283 -25.26 3.45 -12.86
N SER A 284 -24.53 2.79 -11.94
CA SER A 284 -24.38 1.34 -11.97
C SER A 284 -25.68 0.62 -11.61
N LYS A 285 -26.42 1.10 -10.60
CA LYS A 285 -27.73 0.56 -10.22
C LYS A 285 -28.84 0.90 -11.21
N CYS A 286 -28.83 2.12 -11.74
CA CYS A 286 -29.77 2.49 -12.81
C CYS A 286 -29.55 1.66 -14.08
N ARG A 287 -28.35 1.16 -14.37
CA ARG A 287 -28.11 0.23 -15.48
C ARG A 287 -28.73 -1.15 -15.28
N GLU A 288 -28.87 -1.61 -14.04
CA GLU A 288 -29.53 -2.87 -13.73
C GLU A 288 -31.05 -2.78 -13.88
N VAL A 289 -31.62 -1.60 -13.59
CA VAL A 289 -33.07 -1.34 -13.61
C VAL A 289 -33.53 -0.74 -14.96
N TRP A 290 -32.69 0.07 -15.61
CA TRP A 290 -33.04 0.80 -16.82
C TRP A 290 -32.46 0.14 -18.07
N GLN A 291 -33.33 -0.44 -18.89
CA GLN A 291 -32.96 -1.04 -20.20
C GLN A 291 -33.02 -0.03 -21.38
N GLY A 292 -33.29 1.24 -21.12
CA GLY A 292 -33.33 2.30 -22.12
C GLY A 292 -31.94 2.84 -22.53
N PRO A 293 -31.87 3.68 -23.57
CA PRO A 293 -30.62 4.29 -24.01
C PRO A 293 -30.14 5.27 -22.95
N LEU A 294 -29.21 4.82 -22.11
CA LEU A 294 -28.44 5.71 -21.23
C LEU A 294 -27.64 6.66 -22.11
N LEU A 295 -27.71 7.96 -21.80
CA LEU A 295 -26.77 8.94 -22.33
C LEU A 295 -25.37 8.30 -22.31
N LYS A 296 -24.78 8.14 -23.47
CA LYS A 296 -23.38 7.68 -23.60
C LYS A 296 -22.51 8.68 -22.86
N TRP A 297 -22.20 8.36 -21.61
CA TRP A 297 -21.19 9.09 -20.88
C TRP A 297 -19.84 8.55 -21.34
N ASP A 298 -19.44 8.98 -22.54
CA ASP A 298 -18.08 8.69 -23.01
C ASP A 298 -17.12 9.43 -22.09
N ARG A 299 -16.14 8.68 -21.57
CA ARG A 299 -15.02 9.29 -20.85
C ARG A 299 -14.45 10.37 -21.77
N PRO A 300 -14.22 11.61 -21.31
CA PRO A 300 -13.51 12.56 -22.12
C PRO A 300 -12.15 11.95 -22.43
N THR A 301 -11.94 11.57 -23.68
CA THR A 301 -10.62 11.23 -24.19
C THR A 301 -9.75 12.44 -23.95
N THR A 302 -8.61 12.24 -23.35
CA THR A 302 -7.57 13.24 -23.08
C THR A 302 -6.95 13.72 -24.42
N LYS A 303 -7.79 14.34 -25.24
CA LYS A 303 -7.37 15.10 -26.44
C LYS A 303 -8.14 16.40 -26.39
N GLU A 304 -7.46 17.39 -25.87
CA GLU A 304 -7.57 18.81 -26.20
C GLU A 304 -6.97 19.64 -25.07
N LYS A 305 -5.66 19.77 -25.09
CA LYS A 305 -4.97 21.01 -24.77
C LYS A 305 -3.80 21.10 -25.74
N LYS A 306 -4.07 21.76 -26.88
CA LYS A 306 -3.05 22.51 -27.59
C LYS A 306 -2.94 23.88 -26.93
#